data_b8ee8bd3f481ef2e8e44ef0a467df210
#
_entry.id   b8ee8bd3f481ef2e8e44ef0a467df210
#
_cell.length_a   1.000
_cell.length_b   1.000
_cell.length_c   1.000
_cell.angle_alpha   90.00
_cell.angle_beta   90.00
_cell.angle_gamma   90.00
#
_symmetry.space_group_name_H-M   'P 1'
#
loop_
_entity.id
_entity.type
_entity.pdbx_description
1 polymer ?
#
loop_
_entity_poly.entity_id
_entity_poly.type
_entity_poly.pdbx_seq_one_letter_code
_entity_poly.pdbx_strand_id
1 'polypeptide(L)'
;MNLDDFNFDLPSELIATRPNNPREKSRMLVVDNNFQHTTFDFLSDFLNKEDVLVINNTKVLPTYLIGNLNGSKIKVTAHKKLDNGTWLAYLKPARKVNNGDQILLANNKIAKVEEKTNFGEAIISFNIEKENLIDFFEKHGYMPLPPYILKQRDSDNDDISDYQTVYATKEGSIAAPTAGLHFDTQTLENIRSKISGIVEITLHVGAGTFSPIREDIENHKMHSEFGHISKKDAETINACKQNG
;
A
#
# COMPACT_ATOMS: atom_id res chain seq x y z
N MET A 1 16.41 -22.26 -1.20
CA MET A 1 15.06 -22.00 -0.65
C MET A 1 14.08 -22.35 -1.74
N ASN A 2 13.14 -23.28 -1.50
CA ASN A 2 12.16 -23.70 -2.50
C ASN A 2 10.83 -22.99 -2.22
N LEU A 3 10.10 -22.59 -3.28
CA LEU A 3 8.76 -21.99 -3.14
C LEU A 3 7.79 -22.96 -2.43
N ASP A 4 7.95 -24.25 -2.63
CA ASP A 4 7.12 -25.26 -1.99
C ASP A 4 7.24 -25.29 -0.45
N ASP A 5 8.36 -24.80 0.10
CA ASP A 5 8.55 -24.66 1.55
C ASP A 5 7.56 -23.68 2.20
N PHE A 6 6.96 -22.79 1.37
CA PHE A 6 5.98 -21.79 1.77
C PHE A 6 4.55 -22.12 1.33
N ASN A 7 4.36 -23.27 0.69
CA ASN A 7 3.05 -23.67 0.19
C ASN A 7 2.27 -24.36 1.31
N PHE A 8 1.08 -23.83 1.60
CA PHE A 8 0.15 -24.43 2.56
C PHE A 8 -1.29 -24.15 2.14
N ASP A 9 -2.21 -24.94 2.64
CA ASP A 9 -3.63 -24.71 2.40
C ASP A 9 -4.12 -23.52 3.25
N LEU A 10 -4.53 -22.45 2.57
CA LEU A 10 -5.08 -21.24 3.18
C LEU A 10 -6.55 -21.10 2.79
N PRO A 11 -7.49 -21.50 3.66
CA PRO A 11 -8.92 -21.34 3.42
C PRO A 11 -9.28 -19.87 3.19
N SER A 12 -10.09 -19.58 2.18
CA SER A 12 -10.42 -18.19 1.77
C SER A 12 -11.15 -17.41 2.86
N GLU A 13 -11.89 -18.08 3.73
CA GLU A 13 -12.59 -17.53 4.89
C GLU A 13 -11.66 -17.02 5.99
N LEU A 14 -10.39 -17.44 5.99
CA LEU A 14 -9.37 -16.95 6.92
C LEU A 14 -8.68 -15.66 6.42
N ILE A 15 -8.96 -15.24 5.19
CA ILE A 15 -8.40 -14.02 4.61
C ILE A 15 -9.31 -12.84 4.97
N ALA A 16 -8.84 -11.96 5.84
CA ALA A 16 -9.55 -10.75 6.18
C ALA A 16 -9.66 -9.80 4.97
N THR A 17 -10.87 -9.31 4.67
CA THR A 17 -11.13 -8.36 3.58
C THR A 17 -11.30 -6.94 4.08
N ARG A 18 -11.36 -6.75 5.41
CA ARG A 18 -11.43 -5.49 6.14
C ARG A 18 -10.53 -5.54 7.37
N PRO A 19 -10.01 -4.41 7.86
CA PRO A 19 -9.41 -4.37 9.18
C PRO A 19 -10.44 -4.71 10.24
N ASN A 20 -9.97 -5.12 11.40
CA ASN A 20 -10.85 -5.25 12.57
C ASN A 20 -11.44 -3.88 12.96
N ASN A 21 -12.60 -3.86 13.56
CA ASN A 21 -13.20 -2.66 14.09
C ASN A 21 -13.64 -2.89 15.56
N PRO A 22 -12.98 -2.24 16.52
CA PRO A 22 -11.88 -1.29 16.38
C PRO A 22 -10.55 -1.99 15.98
N ARG A 23 -9.62 -1.24 15.36
CA ARG A 23 -8.39 -1.76 14.71
C ARG A 23 -7.45 -2.45 15.68
N GLU A 24 -7.27 -1.85 16.85
CA GLU A 24 -6.37 -2.32 17.92
C GLU A 24 -6.83 -3.66 18.52
N LYS A 25 -8.07 -4.08 18.28
CA LYS A 25 -8.57 -5.41 18.67
C LYS A 25 -8.21 -6.51 17.67
N SER A 26 -7.37 -6.23 16.69
CA SER A 26 -6.82 -7.24 15.81
C SER A 26 -6.04 -8.28 16.59
N ARG A 27 -6.16 -9.55 16.20
CA ARG A 27 -5.40 -10.64 16.83
C ARG A 27 -3.91 -10.46 16.59
N MET A 28 -3.12 -10.65 17.64
CA MET A 28 -1.66 -10.60 17.60
C MET A 28 -1.10 -11.94 18.08
N LEU A 29 -0.16 -12.47 17.33
CA LEU A 29 0.63 -13.63 17.73
C LEU A 29 2.01 -13.13 18.19
N VAL A 30 2.33 -13.40 19.45
CA VAL A 30 3.67 -13.16 20.00
C VAL A 30 4.47 -14.44 19.87
N VAL A 31 5.62 -14.34 19.23
CA VAL A 31 6.52 -15.46 18.97
C VAL A 31 7.81 -15.23 19.74
N ASP A 32 7.95 -15.99 20.81
CA ASP A 32 9.15 -16.08 21.64
C ASP A 32 9.47 -17.57 21.85
N ASN A 33 9.93 -18.01 23.01
CA ASN A 33 10.10 -19.42 23.33
C ASN A 33 8.80 -20.24 23.22
N ASN A 34 7.65 -19.58 23.38
CA ASN A 34 6.32 -20.12 23.20
C ASN A 34 5.47 -19.21 22.32
N PHE A 35 4.42 -19.76 21.68
CA PHE A 35 3.41 -18.98 20.99
C PHE A 35 2.36 -18.47 21.98
N GLN A 36 2.16 -17.14 21.99
CA GLN A 36 1.12 -16.50 22.79
C GLN A 36 0.14 -15.76 21.88
N HIS A 37 -1.15 -16.04 22.02
CA HIS A 37 -2.21 -15.31 21.34
C HIS A 37 -2.73 -14.17 22.22
N THR A 38 -2.80 -12.98 21.65
CA THR A 38 -3.31 -11.77 22.29
C THR A 38 -3.97 -10.85 21.25
N THR A 39 -4.23 -9.61 21.59
CA THR A 39 -4.70 -8.57 20.67
C THR A 39 -3.71 -7.40 20.62
N PHE A 40 -3.78 -6.62 19.55
CA PHE A 40 -2.78 -5.60 19.23
C PHE A 40 -2.70 -4.46 20.26
N ASP A 41 -3.79 -4.14 20.96
CA ASP A 41 -3.83 -3.17 22.06
C ASP A 41 -2.90 -3.52 23.24
N PHE A 42 -2.48 -4.78 23.35
CA PHE A 42 -1.46 -5.22 24.32
C PHE A 42 -0.02 -5.09 23.80
N LEU A 43 0.20 -4.55 22.59
CA LEU A 43 1.56 -4.40 22.03
C LEU A 43 2.50 -3.66 22.99
N SER A 44 1.99 -2.66 23.68
CA SER A 44 2.79 -1.88 24.63
C SER A 44 3.36 -2.69 25.80
N ASP A 45 2.82 -3.87 26.10
CA ASP A 45 3.30 -4.71 27.20
C ASP A 45 4.58 -5.49 26.85
N PHE A 46 4.90 -5.53 25.55
CA PHE A 46 6.11 -6.15 24.99
C PHE A 46 7.22 -5.15 24.70
N LEU A 47 7.02 -3.86 25.06
CA LEU A 47 7.96 -2.78 24.79
C LEU A 47 8.59 -2.25 26.08
N ASN A 48 9.85 -1.84 26.00
CA ASN A 48 10.65 -1.31 27.08
C ASN A 48 10.99 0.17 26.86
N LYS A 49 11.50 0.83 27.91
CA LYS A 49 11.85 2.27 27.85
C LYS A 49 12.97 2.59 26.88
N GLU A 50 13.83 1.63 26.58
CA GLU A 50 14.96 1.74 25.66
C GLU A 50 14.56 1.57 24.22
N ASP A 51 13.36 1.03 23.93
CA ASP A 51 12.89 0.77 22.57
C ASP A 51 12.58 2.06 21.82
N VAL A 52 12.78 2.00 20.51
CA VAL A 52 12.33 3.01 19.54
C VAL A 52 11.39 2.34 18.54
N LEU A 53 10.18 2.86 18.42
CA LEU A 53 9.23 2.41 17.40
C LEU A 53 9.50 3.14 16.09
N VAL A 54 9.80 2.40 15.03
CA VAL A 54 9.96 2.94 13.67
C VAL A 54 8.68 2.72 12.89
N ILE A 55 8.06 3.78 12.39
CA ILE A 55 6.82 3.73 11.62
C ILE A 55 7.02 4.29 10.21
N ASN A 56 6.26 3.76 9.25
CA ASN A 56 6.26 4.22 7.87
C ASN A 56 5.11 5.20 7.64
N ASN A 57 5.42 6.50 7.48
CA ASN A 57 4.43 7.57 7.34
C ASN A 57 3.93 7.78 5.90
N THR A 58 4.18 6.83 5.00
CA THR A 58 3.68 6.92 3.63
C THR A 58 2.16 6.94 3.58
N LYS A 59 1.60 7.77 2.69
CA LYS A 59 0.16 7.89 2.42
C LYS A 59 -0.18 7.23 1.09
N VAL A 60 -1.16 6.34 1.09
CA VAL A 60 -1.68 5.70 -0.12
C VAL A 60 -2.56 6.68 -0.86
N LEU A 61 -2.37 6.78 -2.18
CA LEU A 61 -3.23 7.58 -3.04
C LEU A 61 -4.34 6.71 -3.65
N PRO A 62 -5.58 7.21 -3.73
CA PRO A 62 -6.72 6.48 -4.31
C PRO A 62 -6.65 6.49 -5.85
N THR A 63 -5.63 5.87 -6.41
CA THR A 63 -5.32 5.92 -7.84
C THR A 63 -6.06 4.89 -8.69
N TYR A 64 -6.94 4.08 -8.08
CA TYR A 64 -7.76 3.11 -8.79
C TYR A 64 -9.01 3.81 -9.35
N LEU A 65 -8.99 4.04 -10.66
CA LEU A 65 -10.05 4.73 -11.40
C LEU A 65 -10.89 3.74 -12.21
N ILE A 66 -12.16 4.10 -12.40
CA ILE A 66 -13.06 3.39 -13.30
C ILE A 66 -13.38 4.31 -14.46
N GLY A 67 -13.07 3.87 -15.68
CA GLY A 67 -13.38 4.61 -16.90
C GLY A 67 -14.17 3.77 -17.90
N ASN A 68 -14.54 4.41 -19.01
CA ASN A 68 -15.26 3.82 -20.13
C ASN A 68 -14.43 3.95 -21.41
N LEU A 69 -14.32 2.88 -22.16
CA LEU A 69 -13.74 2.88 -23.49
C LEU A 69 -14.73 2.17 -24.45
N ASN A 70 -15.36 2.92 -25.33
CA ASN A 70 -16.31 2.39 -26.33
C ASN A 70 -17.38 1.48 -25.70
N GLY A 71 -17.98 1.90 -24.56
CA GLY A 71 -18.99 1.13 -23.85
C GLY A 71 -18.43 0.05 -22.91
N SER A 72 -17.12 -0.20 -22.91
CA SER A 72 -16.48 -1.15 -22.00
C SER A 72 -15.95 -0.47 -20.75
N LYS A 73 -16.26 -1.03 -19.58
CA LYS A 73 -15.67 -0.62 -18.29
C LYS A 73 -14.19 -0.99 -18.27
N ILE A 74 -13.31 -0.02 -18.05
CA ILE A 74 -11.86 -0.18 -17.89
C ILE A 74 -11.48 0.28 -16.51
N LYS A 75 -10.77 -0.57 -15.77
CA LYS A 75 -10.13 -0.27 -14.49
C LYS A 75 -8.73 0.22 -14.78
N VAL A 76 -8.37 1.40 -14.26
CA VAL A 76 -7.05 2.03 -14.40
C VAL A 76 -6.46 2.20 -13.02
N THR A 77 -5.33 1.58 -12.73
CA THR A 77 -4.61 1.77 -11.45
C THR A 77 -3.28 2.43 -11.74
N ALA A 78 -3.20 3.75 -11.59
CA ALA A 78 -1.96 4.48 -11.75
C ALA A 78 -1.04 4.19 -10.54
N HIS A 79 0.19 3.70 -10.80
CA HIS A 79 1.03 3.20 -9.72
C HIS A 79 2.43 3.83 -9.65
N LYS A 80 2.88 4.49 -10.69
CA LYS A 80 4.18 5.17 -10.68
C LYS A 80 4.15 6.39 -11.59
N LYS A 81 4.43 7.56 -11.01
CA LYS A 81 4.63 8.78 -11.79
C LYS A 81 6.00 8.76 -12.46
N LEU A 82 6.06 9.12 -13.72
CA LEU A 82 7.28 9.25 -14.50
C LEU A 82 7.74 10.72 -14.58
N ASP A 83 9.02 10.93 -14.89
CA ASP A 83 9.66 12.26 -14.89
C ASP A 83 9.00 13.22 -15.90
N ASN A 84 8.48 12.69 -17.01
CA ASN A 84 7.77 13.46 -18.05
C ASN A 84 6.32 13.81 -17.67
N GLY A 85 5.86 13.44 -16.46
CA GLY A 85 4.52 13.70 -15.96
C GLY A 85 3.46 12.68 -16.38
N THR A 86 3.80 11.67 -17.16
CA THR A 86 2.94 10.50 -17.39
C THR A 86 3.00 9.53 -16.22
N TRP A 87 2.17 8.48 -16.27
CA TRP A 87 2.10 7.48 -15.23
C TRP A 87 2.18 6.08 -15.81
N LEU A 88 2.86 5.18 -15.13
CA LEU A 88 2.64 3.75 -15.32
C LEU A 88 1.35 3.35 -14.62
N ALA A 89 0.54 2.56 -15.30
CA ALA A 89 -0.75 2.10 -14.80
C ALA A 89 -1.03 0.66 -15.23
N TYR A 90 -1.68 -0.11 -14.34
CA TYR A 90 -2.32 -1.35 -14.71
C TYR A 90 -3.68 -1.07 -15.33
N LEU A 91 -3.99 -1.78 -16.44
CA LEU A 91 -5.28 -1.69 -17.12
C LEU A 91 -6.00 -3.04 -17.05
N LYS A 92 -7.28 -3.02 -16.72
CA LYS A 92 -8.08 -4.25 -16.68
C LYS A 92 -9.47 -4.02 -17.28
N PRO A 93 -9.87 -4.77 -18.32
CA PRO A 93 -9.11 -5.79 -19.05
C PRO A 93 -8.13 -5.19 -20.08
N ALA A 94 -6.81 -5.45 -19.91
CA ALA A 94 -5.76 -4.88 -20.76
C ALA A 94 -5.89 -5.25 -22.25
N ARG A 95 -6.50 -6.42 -22.56
CA ARG A 95 -6.70 -6.89 -23.94
C ARG A 95 -7.65 -6.01 -24.77
N LYS A 96 -8.49 -5.20 -24.12
CA LYS A 96 -9.46 -4.31 -24.77
C LYS A 96 -8.91 -2.92 -25.04
N VAL A 97 -7.68 -2.65 -24.64
CA VAL A 97 -7.08 -1.33 -24.70
C VAL A 97 -5.86 -1.35 -25.62
N ASN A 98 -5.73 -0.35 -26.49
CA ASN A 98 -4.64 -0.18 -27.45
C ASN A 98 -3.93 1.15 -27.23
N ASN A 99 -2.73 1.30 -27.82
CA ASN A 99 -2.03 2.57 -27.85
C ASN A 99 -2.88 3.66 -28.56
N GLY A 100 -2.91 4.83 -27.98
CA GLY A 100 -3.72 5.96 -28.43
C GLY A 100 -5.17 5.98 -27.92
N ASP A 101 -5.65 4.92 -27.31
CA ASP A 101 -7.02 4.89 -26.77
C ASP A 101 -7.21 5.94 -25.67
N GLN A 102 -8.42 6.52 -25.67
CA GLN A 102 -8.84 7.53 -24.68
C GLN A 102 -9.91 6.94 -23.77
N ILE A 103 -9.55 6.66 -22.55
CA ILE A 103 -10.45 6.13 -21.55
C ILE A 103 -11.16 7.31 -20.89
N LEU A 104 -12.47 7.40 -21.05
CA LEU A 104 -13.30 8.44 -20.43
C LEU A 104 -13.47 8.15 -18.94
N LEU A 105 -13.02 9.09 -18.11
CA LEU A 105 -13.12 9.07 -16.65
C LEU A 105 -14.29 9.96 -16.16
N ALA A 106 -14.44 10.07 -14.85
CA ALA A 106 -15.38 10.99 -14.22
C ALA A 106 -15.14 12.44 -14.69
N ASN A 107 -16.20 13.27 -14.65
CA ASN A 107 -16.17 14.68 -15.03
C ASN A 107 -15.58 14.96 -16.43
N ASN A 108 -15.82 14.05 -17.38
CA ASN A 108 -15.30 14.13 -18.75
C ASN A 108 -13.77 14.25 -18.84
N LYS A 109 -13.06 13.80 -17.82
CA LYS A 109 -11.60 13.68 -17.87
C LYS A 109 -11.20 12.44 -18.66
N ILE A 110 -9.98 12.44 -19.18
CA ILE A 110 -9.48 11.40 -20.08
C ILE A 110 -8.15 10.88 -19.53
N ALA A 111 -8.02 9.56 -19.47
CA ALA A 111 -6.75 8.87 -19.40
C ALA A 111 -6.40 8.34 -20.80
N LYS A 112 -5.37 8.92 -21.43
CA LYS A 112 -4.90 8.50 -22.75
C LYS A 112 -3.79 7.47 -22.59
N VAL A 113 -3.90 6.39 -23.32
CA VAL A 113 -2.87 5.33 -23.37
C VAL A 113 -1.80 5.75 -24.37
N GLU A 114 -0.64 6.14 -23.86
CA GLU A 114 0.48 6.54 -24.72
C GLU A 114 1.19 5.31 -25.30
N GLU A 115 1.46 4.33 -24.42
CA GLU A 115 2.15 3.10 -24.81
C GLU A 115 1.75 1.95 -23.88
N LYS A 116 1.49 0.79 -24.44
CA LYS A 116 1.35 -0.46 -23.68
C LYS A 116 2.72 -1.08 -23.49
N THR A 117 3.04 -1.37 -22.24
CA THR A 117 4.24 -2.11 -21.87
C THR A 117 3.94 -3.60 -21.71
N ASN A 118 4.90 -4.37 -21.24
CA ASN A 118 4.72 -5.78 -20.92
C ASN A 118 3.86 -5.96 -19.65
N PHE A 119 3.32 -7.16 -19.49
CA PHE A 119 2.61 -7.61 -18.27
C PHE A 119 1.32 -6.85 -17.90
N GLY A 120 0.65 -6.22 -18.88
CA GLY A 120 -0.62 -5.53 -18.64
C GLY A 120 -0.50 -4.11 -18.10
N GLU A 121 0.70 -3.57 -18.07
CA GLU A 121 0.97 -2.18 -17.78
C GLU A 121 0.85 -1.31 -19.04
N ALA A 122 0.64 -0.03 -18.82
CA ALA A 122 0.68 0.99 -19.86
C ALA A 122 1.22 2.32 -19.30
N ILE A 123 1.84 3.09 -20.16
CA ILE A 123 2.11 4.50 -19.92
C ILE A 123 0.86 5.28 -20.27
N ILE A 124 0.35 6.05 -19.34
CA ILE A 124 -0.85 6.88 -19.49
C ILE A 124 -0.57 8.34 -19.20
N SER A 125 -1.26 9.23 -19.91
CA SER A 125 -1.35 10.64 -19.59
C SER A 125 -2.78 11.00 -19.20
N PHE A 126 -2.93 11.99 -18.33
CA PHE A 126 -4.24 12.53 -17.94
C PHE A 126 -4.39 13.94 -18.53
N ASN A 127 -5.57 14.23 -19.10
CA ASN A 127 -5.93 15.59 -19.52
C ASN A 127 -6.33 16.48 -18.33
N ILE A 128 -5.55 16.40 -17.27
CA ILE A 128 -5.75 17.09 -15.99
C ILE A 128 -4.44 17.82 -15.69
N GLU A 129 -4.52 19.08 -15.27
CA GLU A 129 -3.36 19.84 -14.83
C GLU A 129 -2.67 19.14 -13.64
N LYS A 130 -1.33 19.17 -13.62
CA LYS A 130 -0.54 18.39 -12.65
C LYS A 130 -0.91 18.68 -11.20
N GLU A 131 -1.18 19.93 -10.87
CA GLU A 131 -1.61 20.41 -9.55
C GLU A 131 -2.98 19.89 -9.12
N ASN A 132 -3.84 19.56 -10.08
CA ASN A 132 -5.21 19.12 -9.82
C ASN A 132 -5.37 17.59 -9.89
N LEU A 133 -4.32 16.85 -10.27
CA LEU A 133 -4.42 15.41 -10.50
C LEU A 133 -4.61 14.62 -9.20
N ILE A 134 -3.93 15.03 -8.13
CA ILE A 134 -4.08 14.37 -6.81
C ILE A 134 -5.49 14.61 -6.28
N ASP A 135 -5.99 15.86 -6.35
CA ASP A 135 -7.37 16.20 -5.98
C ASP A 135 -8.40 15.38 -6.79
N PHE A 136 -8.11 15.13 -8.06
CA PHE A 136 -8.96 14.30 -8.90
C PHE A 136 -8.97 12.84 -8.42
N PHE A 137 -7.80 12.29 -8.06
CA PHE A 137 -7.72 10.96 -7.49
C PHE A 137 -8.49 10.88 -6.17
N GLU A 138 -8.31 11.81 -5.26
CA GLU A 138 -9.01 11.85 -3.97
C GLU A 138 -10.55 11.95 -4.11
N LYS A 139 -11.04 12.66 -5.14
CA LYS A 139 -12.48 12.84 -5.37
C LYS A 139 -13.15 11.68 -6.14
N HIS A 140 -12.41 11.01 -7.01
CA HIS A 140 -13.00 10.09 -7.99
C HIS A 140 -12.33 8.71 -8.01
N GLY A 141 -11.23 8.54 -7.31
CA GLY A 141 -10.50 7.29 -7.21
C GLY A 141 -10.95 6.45 -6.02
N TYR A 142 -10.60 5.19 -6.11
CA TYR A 142 -10.71 4.21 -5.02
C TYR A 142 -9.32 3.77 -4.57
N MET A 143 -9.23 3.21 -3.37
CA MET A 143 -7.97 2.66 -2.88
C MET A 143 -7.55 1.45 -3.73
N PRO A 144 -6.28 1.39 -4.15
CA PRO A 144 -5.74 0.27 -4.93
C PRO A 144 -5.48 -0.94 -4.02
N LEU A 145 -6.52 -1.71 -3.74
CA LEU A 145 -6.45 -2.84 -2.83
C LEU A 145 -5.66 -4.02 -3.43
N PRO A 146 -5.05 -4.84 -2.57
CA PRO A 146 -4.40 -6.08 -2.99
C PRO A 146 -5.33 -7.00 -3.79
N PRO A 147 -4.79 -7.75 -4.78
CA PRO A 147 -5.60 -8.61 -5.64
C PRO A 147 -6.40 -9.69 -4.89
N TYR A 148 -5.93 -10.17 -3.75
CA TYR A 148 -6.64 -11.18 -2.96
C TYR A 148 -7.90 -10.62 -2.30
N ILE A 149 -7.93 -9.33 -1.95
CA ILE A 149 -9.14 -8.65 -1.48
C ILE A 149 -10.09 -8.39 -2.67
N LEU A 150 -9.56 -7.85 -3.79
CA LEU A 150 -10.35 -7.55 -4.99
C LEU A 150 -10.97 -8.79 -5.67
N LYS A 151 -10.52 -10.00 -5.31
CA LYS A 151 -11.17 -11.26 -5.72
C LYS A 151 -12.45 -11.54 -4.93
N GLN A 152 -12.56 -11.02 -3.71
CA GLN A 152 -13.67 -11.28 -2.78
C GLN A 152 -14.70 -10.14 -2.76
N ARG A 153 -14.27 -8.90 -2.97
CA ARG A 153 -15.12 -7.72 -3.05
C ARG A 153 -14.50 -6.62 -3.93
N ASP A 154 -15.30 -5.73 -4.44
CA ASP A 154 -14.83 -4.49 -5.05
C ASP A 154 -14.33 -3.50 -3.97
N SER A 155 -13.51 -2.52 -4.37
CA SER A 155 -13.13 -1.39 -3.52
C SER A 155 -14.32 -0.44 -3.36
N ASP A 156 -14.45 0.16 -2.19
CA ASP A 156 -15.48 1.15 -1.85
C ASP A 156 -14.91 2.33 -1.03
N ASN A 157 -15.78 3.23 -0.59
CA ASN A 157 -15.37 4.45 0.09
C ASN A 157 -14.80 4.21 1.49
N ASP A 158 -15.18 3.12 2.16
CA ASP A 158 -14.68 2.80 3.49
C ASP A 158 -13.18 2.46 3.42
N ASP A 159 -12.70 1.94 2.28
CA ASP A 159 -11.30 1.63 2.08
C ASP A 159 -10.37 2.86 2.17
N ILE A 160 -10.89 4.08 1.98
CA ILE A 160 -10.11 5.31 2.16
C ILE A 160 -9.56 5.40 3.58
N SER A 161 -10.37 5.02 4.56
CA SER A 161 -9.93 4.92 5.95
C SER A 161 -9.31 3.58 6.28
N ASP A 162 -9.87 2.48 5.81
CA ASP A 162 -9.48 1.13 6.16
C ASP A 162 -8.08 0.76 5.65
N TYR A 163 -7.71 1.27 4.46
CA TYR A 163 -6.42 1.00 3.83
C TYR A 163 -5.42 2.16 3.97
N GLN A 164 -5.46 2.84 5.13
CA GLN A 164 -4.57 3.94 5.49
C GLN A 164 -4.19 3.85 6.96
N THR A 165 -2.92 4.14 7.28
CA THR A 165 -2.48 4.26 8.68
C THR A 165 -2.91 5.60 9.26
N VAL A 166 -3.12 5.66 10.59
CA VAL A 166 -3.52 6.89 11.29
C VAL A 166 -2.43 7.97 11.31
N TYR A 167 -1.21 7.61 10.94
CA TYR A 167 -0.04 8.51 10.88
C TYR A 167 0.46 8.75 9.45
N ALA A 168 -0.32 8.40 8.43
CA ALA A 168 0.04 8.63 7.03
C ALA A 168 0.06 10.13 6.70
N THR A 169 1.20 10.62 6.20
CA THR A 169 1.41 12.04 5.88
C THR A 169 2.08 12.28 4.54
N LYS A 170 2.93 11.36 4.05
CA LYS A 170 3.73 11.53 2.84
C LYS A 170 3.12 10.77 1.67
N GLU A 171 2.49 11.49 0.75
CA GLU A 171 1.85 10.93 -0.45
C GLU A 171 2.86 10.27 -1.38
N GLY A 172 2.46 9.14 -2.01
CA GLY A 172 3.29 8.47 -3.03
C GLY A 172 3.21 6.95 -3.01
N SER A 173 2.52 6.35 -2.06
CA SER A 173 2.35 4.89 -1.97
C SER A 173 1.14 4.39 -2.75
N ILE A 174 1.24 3.16 -3.22
CA ILE A 174 0.14 2.41 -3.85
C ILE A 174 -0.41 1.34 -2.92
N ALA A 175 0.43 0.82 -2.04
CA ALA A 175 0.00 -0.13 -1.02
C ALA A 175 0.24 0.44 0.39
N ALA A 176 -0.66 0.11 1.30
CA ALA A 176 -0.52 0.48 2.69
C ALA A 176 0.57 -0.34 3.39
N PRO A 177 1.33 0.25 4.33
CA PRO A 177 2.17 -0.51 5.25
C PRO A 177 1.27 -1.28 6.22
N THR A 178 0.87 -2.50 5.83
CA THR A 178 -0.23 -3.26 6.44
C THR A 178 -0.04 -3.52 7.94
N ALA A 179 1.19 -3.69 8.42
CA ALA A 179 1.47 -3.82 9.85
C ALA A 179 1.05 -2.58 10.66
N GLY A 180 1.05 -1.40 10.00
CA GLY A 180 0.63 -0.14 10.62
C GLY A 180 -0.88 0.06 10.69
N LEU A 181 -1.67 -0.74 9.99
CA LEU A 181 -3.14 -0.61 9.95
C LEU A 181 -3.82 -0.95 11.28
N HIS A 182 -3.12 -1.65 12.17
CA HIS A 182 -3.64 -2.04 13.48
C HIS A 182 -3.59 -0.92 14.51
N PHE A 183 -2.79 0.14 14.26
CA PHE A 183 -2.71 1.28 15.17
C PHE A 183 -3.94 2.17 15.08
N ASP A 184 -4.42 2.58 16.23
CA ASP A 184 -5.21 3.80 16.42
C ASP A 184 -4.37 4.87 17.14
N THR A 185 -4.93 6.08 17.27
CA THR A 185 -4.23 7.20 17.92
C THR A 185 -3.95 6.90 19.40
N GLN A 186 -4.86 6.26 20.09
CA GLN A 186 -4.73 5.97 21.53
C GLN A 186 -3.61 4.95 21.79
N THR A 187 -3.52 3.89 20.97
CA THR A 187 -2.44 2.90 21.06
C THR A 187 -1.08 3.54 20.82
N LEU A 188 -0.96 4.46 19.83
CA LEU A 188 0.29 5.20 19.60
C LEU A 188 0.67 6.09 20.78
N GLU A 189 -0.28 6.78 21.40
CA GLU A 189 -0.03 7.61 22.58
C GLU A 189 0.41 6.77 23.78
N ASN A 190 -0.25 5.63 24.01
CA ASN A 190 0.12 4.69 25.05
C ASN A 190 1.56 4.18 24.87
N ILE A 191 1.92 3.79 23.64
CA ILE A 191 3.28 3.34 23.32
C ILE A 191 4.27 4.48 23.52
N ARG A 192 3.97 5.69 23.03
CA ARG A 192 4.84 6.87 23.17
C ARG A 192 5.20 7.18 24.61
N SER A 193 4.31 6.91 25.54
CA SER A 193 4.56 7.12 26.98
C SER A 193 5.48 6.07 27.62
N LYS A 194 5.65 4.91 26.98
CA LYS A 194 6.41 3.77 27.50
C LYS A 194 7.82 3.64 26.95
N ILE A 195 8.06 4.13 25.74
CA ILE A 195 9.30 3.91 24.98
C ILE A 195 10.15 5.18 24.84
N SER A 196 11.39 5.03 24.37
CA SER A 196 12.33 6.14 24.16
C SER A 196 11.88 7.13 23.07
N GLY A 197 11.16 6.66 22.05
CA GLY A 197 10.64 7.52 21.00
C GLY A 197 9.99 6.79 19.84
N ILE A 198 9.32 7.58 18.99
CA ILE A 198 8.78 7.12 17.71
C ILE A 198 9.52 7.86 16.61
N VAL A 199 10.04 7.11 15.65
CA VAL A 199 10.76 7.63 14.47
C VAL A 199 9.91 7.37 13.24
N GLU A 200 9.73 8.40 12.42
CA GLU A 200 9.01 8.31 11.16
C GLU A 200 9.97 8.19 9.98
N ILE A 201 9.81 7.12 9.21
CA ILE A 201 10.48 6.97 7.92
C ILE A 201 9.44 7.01 6.80
N THR A 202 9.88 7.30 5.58
CA THR A 202 9.00 7.23 4.40
C THR A 202 9.50 6.12 3.48
N LEU A 203 8.70 5.08 3.30
CA LEU A 203 8.92 4.04 2.31
C LEU A 203 7.67 3.96 1.43
N HIS A 204 7.77 4.46 0.19
CA HIS A 204 6.66 4.39 -0.76
C HIS A 204 6.54 2.98 -1.31
N VAL A 205 5.56 2.24 -0.83
CA VAL A 205 5.29 0.86 -1.26
C VAL A 205 4.66 0.86 -2.64
N GLY A 206 5.36 0.26 -3.59
CA GLY A 206 4.97 0.21 -5.00
C GLY A 206 4.02 -0.94 -5.32
N ALA A 207 3.49 -0.94 -6.55
CA ALA A 207 2.58 -1.97 -7.03
C ALA A 207 3.23 -3.34 -7.19
N GLY A 208 4.55 -3.42 -7.23
CA GLY A 208 5.31 -4.67 -7.27
C GLY A 208 5.01 -5.61 -6.10
N THR A 209 4.63 -5.05 -4.94
CA THR A 209 4.21 -5.84 -3.77
C THR A 209 2.97 -6.72 -4.06
N PHE A 210 2.18 -6.40 -5.09
CA PHE A 210 1.02 -7.19 -5.51
C PHE A 210 1.36 -8.28 -6.51
N SER A 211 2.61 -8.32 -6.99
CA SER A 211 3.04 -9.29 -8.00
C SER A 211 3.51 -10.58 -7.34
N PRO A 212 2.86 -11.72 -7.62
CA PRO A 212 3.32 -12.99 -7.08
C PRO A 212 4.65 -13.40 -7.72
N ILE A 213 5.49 -14.07 -6.98
CA ILE A 213 6.66 -14.75 -7.53
C ILE A 213 6.14 -15.92 -8.38
N ARG A 214 6.39 -15.87 -9.69
CA ARG A 214 5.88 -16.86 -10.67
C ARG A 214 6.95 -17.78 -11.23
N GLU A 215 8.21 -17.40 -11.08
CA GLU A 215 9.37 -18.08 -11.60
C GLU A 215 10.26 -18.56 -10.46
N ASP A 216 11.36 -19.22 -10.80
CA ASP A 216 12.37 -19.56 -9.82
C ASP A 216 12.81 -18.29 -9.05
N ILE A 217 12.96 -18.42 -7.73
CA ILE A 217 13.30 -17.32 -6.83
C ILE A 217 14.55 -16.57 -7.31
N GLU A 218 15.52 -17.28 -7.87
CA GLU A 218 16.77 -16.72 -8.36
C GLU A 218 16.59 -15.82 -9.60
N ASN A 219 15.56 -16.05 -10.39
CA ASN A 219 15.23 -15.28 -11.60
C ASN A 219 14.22 -14.16 -11.35
N HIS A 220 13.67 -14.05 -10.14
CA HIS A 220 12.69 -13.02 -9.81
C HIS A 220 13.35 -11.64 -9.75
N LYS A 221 12.90 -10.73 -10.64
CA LYS A 221 13.33 -9.33 -10.61
C LYS A 221 12.55 -8.55 -9.56
N MET A 222 13.24 -8.21 -8.47
CA MET A 222 12.69 -7.29 -7.48
C MET A 222 12.50 -5.89 -8.08
N HIS A 223 11.34 -5.30 -7.81
CA HIS A 223 11.07 -3.90 -8.16
C HIS A 223 11.78 -2.97 -7.16
N SER A 224 12.11 -1.77 -7.63
CA SER A 224 12.66 -0.72 -6.76
C SER A 224 11.56 0.11 -6.15
N GLU A 225 11.75 0.49 -4.90
CA GLU A 225 10.88 1.42 -4.18
C GLU A 225 11.68 2.63 -3.69
N PHE A 226 10.99 3.74 -3.45
CA PHE A 226 11.63 4.95 -2.92
C PHE A 226 11.54 4.94 -1.39
N GLY A 227 12.67 5.23 -0.74
CA GLY A 227 12.72 5.38 0.71
C GLY A 227 13.45 6.66 1.11
N HIS A 228 13.02 7.27 2.19
CA HIS A 228 13.66 8.43 2.80
C HIS A 228 13.69 8.29 4.32
N ILE A 229 14.84 8.58 4.90
CA ILE A 229 15.05 8.74 6.34
C ILE A 229 15.85 10.00 6.59
N SER A 230 15.47 10.81 7.57
CA SER A 230 16.25 11.97 7.95
C SER A 230 17.53 11.57 8.68
N LYS A 231 18.56 12.44 8.64
CA LYS A 231 19.81 12.19 9.39
C LYS A 231 19.54 12.03 10.88
N LYS A 232 18.68 12.88 11.45
CA LYS A 232 18.29 12.81 12.87
C LYS A 232 17.64 11.47 13.22
N ASP A 233 16.73 10.99 12.38
CA ASP A 233 16.01 9.74 12.62
C ASP A 233 16.96 8.53 12.51
N ALA A 234 17.87 8.56 11.54
CA ALA A 234 18.91 7.54 11.41
C ALA A 234 19.85 7.51 12.63
N GLU A 235 20.24 8.67 13.16
CA GLU A 235 21.05 8.78 14.37
C GLU A 235 20.30 8.22 15.59
N THR A 236 19.00 8.50 15.73
CA THR A 236 18.17 7.98 16.81
C THR A 236 18.09 6.44 16.78
N ILE A 237 17.83 5.87 15.59
CA ILE A 237 17.78 4.41 15.41
C ILE A 237 19.13 3.77 15.72
N ASN A 238 20.23 4.36 15.23
CA ASN A 238 21.56 3.83 15.48
C ASN A 238 21.96 3.88 16.96
N ALA A 239 21.60 4.96 17.67
CA ALA A 239 21.84 5.07 19.08
C ALA A 239 21.06 4.01 19.89
N CYS A 240 19.79 3.77 19.55
CA CYS A 240 18.99 2.72 20.16
C CYS A 240 19.65 1.34 19.97
N LYS A 241 20.07 1.01 18.73
CA LYS A 241 20.73 -0.27 18.43
C LYS A 241 22.07 -0.48 19.15
N GLN A 242 22.75 0.57 19.57
CA GLN A 242 24.01 0.48 20.33
C GLN A 242 23.79 0.23 21.81
N ASN A 243 22.64 0.62 22.34
CA ASN A 243 22.31 0.52 23.75
C ASN A 243 21.51 -0.74 24.13
N GLY A 244 21.04 -1.51 23.18
CA GLY A 244 20.24 -2.73 23.31
C GLY A 244 20.02 -3.37 21.97
#